data_147944b74e4be1721e3148cbb237eec6
#
_entry.id   147944b74e4be1721e3148cbb237eec6
#
_cell.length_a   1.000
_cell.length_b   1.000
_cell.length_c   1.000
_cell.angle_alpha   90.00
_cell.angle_beta   90.00
_cell.angle_gamma   90.00
#
_symmetry.space_group_name_H-M   'P 1'
#
loop_
_entity.id
_entity.type
_entity.pdbx_description
1 polymer ?
#
loop_
_entity_poly.entity_id
_entity_poly.type
_entity_poly.pdbx_seq_one_letter_code
_entity_poly.pdbx_strand_id
1 'polypeptide(L)'
;MAAWKLVGSEKGKNAAIAAADQLLTRYQPSGRFLQAWGTMDDPDNYRYIIDCMLNVPLLYWAAQVTGSDHYREIAAAHTATTLANSFRPDGSTYHTFFMNPDGTPKGGRTCQGYKDDSFWARGQAWGVYGSAIGYTYTHDEKFLDVFRKALAFYLSRLPEDMIPCWDMLFAPESGEPRDSSSAAIVACGLLEAAKYVDETEAAQWRTLARQMLASLAANYAVKPGTLGSGQLLHGTYSKKSPYNTCTPEGVDECTSWGDYFYMEALTRLTKDWEMYW
;
A
#
# COMPACT_ATOMS: atom_id res chain seq x y z
N MET A 1 -2.12 10.08 14.38
CA MET A 1 -3.16 9.16 14.89
C MET A 1 -2.63 8.26 16.01
N ALA A 2 -1.54 7.52 15.86
CA ALA A 2 -1.05 6.56 16.86
C ALA A 2 -0.87 7.15 18.26
N ALA A 3 -0.24 8.31 18.42
CA ALA A 3 -0.07 8.96 19.73
C ALA A 3 -1.41 9.28 20.42
N TRP A 4 -2.45 9.63 19.66
CA TRP A 4 -3.79 9.80 20.21
C TRP A 4 -4.40 8.47 20.68
N LYS A 5 -4.37 7.45 19.82
CA LYS A 5 -4.97 6.15 20.13
C LYS A 5 -4.26 5.42 21.29
N LEU A 6 -2.93 5.51 21.37
CA LEU A 6 -2.14 4.81 22.39
C LEU A 6 -2.09 5.51 23.75
N VAL A 7 -1.96 6.83 23.76
CA VAL A 7 -1.67 7.60 24.99
C VAL A 7 -2.55 8.83 25.17
N GLY A 8 -3.62 8.99 24.40
CA GLY A 8 -4.56 10.11 24.52
C GLY A 8 -3.96 11.48 24.19
N SER A 9 -2.90 11.56 23.38
CA SER A 9 -2.20 12.81 23.08
C SER A 9 -3.04 13.78 22.25
N GLU A 10 -3.60 14.83 22.87
CA GLU A 10 -4.33 15.89 22.15
C GLU A 10 -3.44 16.60 21.11
N LYS A 11 -2.16 16.79 21.40
CA LYS A 11 -1.20 17.34 20.43
C LYS A 11 -1.09 16.43 19.19
N GLY A 12 -1.03 15.11 19.43
CA GLY A 12 -0.99 14.12 18.34
C GLY A 12 -2.28 14.09 17.52
N LYS A 13 -3.46 14.22 18.16
CA LYS A 13 -4.76 14.34 17.50
C LYS A 13 -4.82 15.58 16.61
N ASN A 14 -4.49 16.75 17.16
CA ASN A 14 -4.53 18.02 16.42
C ASN A 14 -3.55 18.03 15.25
N ALA A 15 -2.35 17.48 15.42
CA ALA A 15 -1.39 17.33 14.32
C ALA A 15 -1.91 16.40 13.20
N ALA A 16 -2.61 15.31 13.54
CA ALA A 16 -3.19 14.40 12.56
C ALA A 16 -4.38 15.04 11.82
N ILE A 17 -5.22 15.84 12.51
CA ILE A 17 -6.29 16.62 11.86
C ILE A 17 -5.70 17.65 10.90
N ALA A 18 -4.67 18.40 11.31
CA ALA A 18 -3.99 19.36 10.44
C ALA A 18 -3.36 18.68 9.21
N ALA A 19 -2.84 17.46 9.35
CA ALA A 19 -2.35 16.66 8.22
C ALA A 19 -3.50 16.23 7.28
N ALA A 20 -4.67 15.89 7.83
CA ALA A 20 -5.86 15.60 7.03
C ALA A 20 -6.32 16.84 6.26
N ASP A 21 -6.36 18.02 6.90
CA ASP A 21 -6.70 19.29 6.23
C ASP A 21 -5.71 19.59 5.09
N GLN A 22 -4.41 19.39 5.33
CA GLN A 22 -3.39 19.56 4.32
C GLN A 22 -3.59 18.59 3.15
N LEU A 23 -3.96 17.34 3.41
CA LEU A 23 -4.25 16.37 2.37
C LEU A 23 -5.46 16.79 1.51
N LEU A 24 -6.51 17.34 2.12
CA LEU A 24 -7.68 17.88 1.40
C LEU A 24 -7.32 18.97 0.39
N THR A 25 -6.28 19.78 0.63
CA THR A 25 -5.82 20.81 -0.32
C THR A 25 -5.33 20.23 -1.64
N ARG A 26 -5.08 18.91 -1.68
CA ARG A 26 -4.65 18.19 -2.89
C ARG A 26 -5.83 17.60 -3.68
N TYR A 27 -7.07 17.84 -3.26
CA TYR A 27 -8.24 17.28 -3.92
C TYR A 27 -8.53 17.96 -5.25
N GLN A 28 -8.72 17.15 -6.29
CA GLN A 28 -9.11 17.56 -7.64
C GLN A 28 -10.57 17.16 -7.88
N PRO A 29 -11.52 18.12 -7.81
CA PRO A 29 -12.94 17.80 -7.84
C PRO A 29 -13.41 17.17 -9.17
N SER A 30 -12.86 17.60 -10.32
CA SER A 30 -13.25 17.10 -11.64
C SER A 30 -12.95 15.60 -11.78
N GLY A 31 -11.75 15.17 -11.35
CA GLY A 31 -11.32 13.76 -11.40
C GLY A 31 -11.63 12.98 -10.13
N ARG A 32 -12.12 13.65 -9.07
CA ARG A 32 -12.48 13.06 -7.78
C ARG A 32 -11.32 12.29 -7.14
N PHE A 33 -10.13 12.89 -7.12
CA PHE A 33 -8.92 12.27 -6.55
C PHE A 33 -8.04 13.28 -5.81
N LEU A 34 -7.17 12.77 -4.94
CA LEU A 34 -6.11 13.51 -4.27
C LEU A 34 -4.85 13.45 -5.13
N GLN A 35 -4.40 14.59 -5.63
CA GLN A 35 -3.21 14.68 -6.49
C GLN A 35 -1.95 14.33 -5.70
N ALA A 36 -1.13 13.41 -6.21
CA ALA A 36 0.02 12.87 -5.50
C ALA A 36 1.14 13.93 -5.30
N TRP A 37 1.62 14.55 -6.37
CA TRP A 37 2.67 15.57 -6.35
C TRP A 37 2.52 16.58 -7.49
N GLY A 38 3.46 17.52 -7.60
CA GLY A 38 3.41 18.62 -8.55
C GLY A 38 2.47 19.76 -8.11
N THR A 39 2.42 20.82 -8.90
CA THR A 39 1.52 21.95 -8.67
C THR A 39 0.08 21.57 -9.02
N MET A 40 -0.88 22.13 -8.29
CA MET A 40 -2.29 21.79 -8.48
C MET A 40 -2.86 22.25 -9.83
N ASP A 41 -2.30 23.31 -10.38
CA ASP A 41 -2.74 23.94 -11.65
C ASP A 41 -2.02 23.37 -12.89
N ASP A 42 -1.12 22.40 -12.71
CA ASP A 42 -0.37 21.80 -13.81
C ASP A 42 -1.06 20.51 -14.29
N PRO A 43 -1.69 20.51 -15.48
CA PRO A 43 -2.39 19.34 -16.02
C PRO A 43 -1.47 18.16 -16.31
N ASP A 44 -0.16 18.37 -16.48
CA ASP A 44 0.81 17.28 -16.64
C ASP A 44 1.07 16.52 -15.32
N ASN A 45 0.69 17.11 -14.19
CA ASN A 45 0.74 16.51 -12.86
C ASN A 45 -0.63 16.03 -12.34
N TYR A 46 -1.66 15.98 -13.19
CA TYR A 46 -3.01 15.55 -12.84
C TYR A 46 -3.04 14.03 -12.66
N ARG A 47 -2.51 13.56 -11.53
CA ARG A 47 -2.26 12.14 -11.24
C ARG A 47 -2.34 11.80 -9.77
N TYR A 48 -2.63 10.56 -9.50
CA TYR A 48 -2.50 9.94 -8.18
C TYR A 48 -1.69 8.63 -8.27
N ILE A 49 -1.32 8.06 -7.14
CA ILE A 49 -0.54 6.83 -7.04
C ILE A 49 -1.28 5.82 -6.18
N ILE A 50 -1.02 4.55 -6.40
CA ILE A 50 -1.66 3.46 -5.63
C ILE A 50 -1.39 3.54 -4.12
N ASP A 51 -0.29 4.14 -3.72
CA ASP A 51 0.09 4.42 -2.33
C ASP A 51 -0.98 5.21 -1.57
N CYS A 52 -1.83 5.97 -2.28
CA CYS A 52 -2.94 6.71 -1.70
C CYS A 52 -3.88 5.83 -0.87
N MET A 53 -3.98 4.54 -1.20
CA MET A 53 -4.79 3.58 -0.45
C MET A 53 -4.36 3.46 1.01
N LEU A 54 -3.11 3.81 1.34
CA LEU A 54 -2.55 3.84 2.70
C LEU A 54 -2.57 5.25 3.32
N ASN A 55 -2.86 6.30 2.53
CA ASN A 55 -2.95 7.68 3.02
C ASN A 55 -4.41 8.08 3.36
N VAL A 56 -5.36 7.59 2.58
CA VAL A 56 -6.80 7.88 2.73
C VAL A 56 -7.38 7.47 4.10
N PRO A 57 -6.90 6.43 4.78
CA PRO A 57 -7.33 6.10 6.14
C PRO A 57 -7.26 7.27 7.13
N LEU A 58 -6.31 8.20 6.95
CA LEU A 58 -6.24 9.42 7.75
C LEU A 58 -7.53 10.27 7.64
N LEU A 59 -8.13 10.35 6.45
CA LEU A 59 -9.36 11.10 6.23
C LEU A 59 -10.58 10.41 6.87
N TYR A 60 -10.68 9.09 6.76
CA TYR A 60 -11.73 8.35 7.45
C TYR A 60 -11.64 8.52 8.97
N TRP A 61 -10.43 8.44 9.53
CA TRP A 61 -10.20 8.70 10.94
C TRP A 61 -10.54 10.15 11.32
N ALA A 62 -10.14 11.14 10.52
CA ALA A 62 -10.48 12.54 10.78
C ALA A 62 -12.00 12.77 10.82
N ALA A 63 -12.75 12.13 9.90
CA ALA A 63 -14.22 12.17 9.92
C ALA A 63 -14.78 11.62 11.25
N GLN A 64 -14.24 10.49 11.74
CA GLN A 64 -14.68 9.88 13.00
C GLN A 64 -14.44 10.78 14.22
N VAL A 65 -13.27 11.42 14.32
CA VAL A 65 -12.90 12.20 15.51
C VAL A 65 -13.40 13.64 15.51
N THR A 66 -13.71 14.18 14.32
CA THR A 66 -14.23 15.56 14.18
C THR A 66 -15.74 15.61 14.00
N GLY A 67 -16.37 14.51 13.55
CA GLY A 67 -17.77 14.46 13.15
C GLY A 67 -18.04 15.13 11.81
N SER A 68 -17.04 15.56 11.05
CA SER A 68 -17.20 16.18 9.74
C SER A 68 -17.24 15.14 8.61
N ASP A 69 -18.36 15.08 7.90
CA ASP A 69 -18.54 14.17 6.76
C ASP A 69 -17.65 14.55 5.55
N HIS A 70 -17.19 15.80 5.48
CA HIS A 70 -16.36 16.27 4.37
C HIS A 70 -15.10 15.42 4.14
N TYR A 71 -14.42 14.99 5.20
CA TYR A 71 -13.26 14.07 5.08
C TYR A 71 -13.69 12.73 4.48
N ARG A 72 -14.81 12.17 4.94
CA ARG A 72 -15.32 10.88 4.46
C ARG A 72 -15.74 10.93 3.00
N GLU A 73 -16.41 12.02 2.58
CA GLU A 73 -16.85 12.22 1.20
C GLU A 73 -15.67 12.26 0.23
N ILE A 74 -14.60 12.99 0.57
CA ILE A 74 -13.40 13.07 -0.26
C ILE A 74 -12.64 11.74 -0.25
N ALA A 75 -12.52 11.08 0.90
CA ALA A 75 -11.93 9.75 1.00
C ALA A 75 -12.64 8.75 0.10
N ALA A 76 -13.97 8.70 0.18
CA ALA A 76 -14.79 7.81 -0.63
C ALA A 76 -14.70 8.13 -2.13
N ALA A 77 -14.71 9.42 -2.49
CA ALA A 77 -14.58 9.86 -3.88
C ALA A 77 -13.23 9.42 -4.48
N HIS A 78 -12.14 9.69 -3.75
CA HIS A 78 -10.78 9.32 -4.18
C HIS A 78 -10.62 7.80 -4.28
N THR A 79 -11.11 7.06 -3.29
CA THR A 79 -11.03 5.61 -3.29
C THR A 79 -11.82 4.99 -4.43
N ALA A 80 -13.04 5.48 -4.71
CA ALA A 80 -13.84 5.01 -5.83
C ALA A 80 -13.12 5.22 -7.17
N THR A 81 -12.49 6.39 -7.36
CA THR A 81 -11.64 6.67 -8.54
C THR A 81 -10.46 5.70 -8.64
N THR A 82 -9.80 5.42 -7.52
CA THR A 82 -8.65 4.50 -7.47
C THR A 82 -9.07 3.07 -7.80
N LEU A 83 -10.16 2.56 -7.21
CA LEU A 83 -10.66 1.22 -7.50
C LEU A 83 -11.08 1.05 -8.97
N ALA A 84 -11.64 2.10 -9.56
CA ALA A 84 -12.11 2.04 -10.95
C ALA A 84 -10.97 2.05 -11.97
N ASN A 85 -9.81 2.65 -11.66
CA ASN A 85 -8.80 2.95 -12.67
C ASN A 85 -7.43 2.33 -12.40
N SER A 86 -7.03 2.17 -11.13
CA SER A 86 -5.69 1.67 -10.81
C SER A 86 -5.59 0.16 -10.74
N PHE A 87 -6.71 -0.54 -10.63
CA PHE A 87 -6.76 -2.00 -10.66
C PHE A 87 -7.14 -2.49 -12.07
N ARG A 88 -6.28 -3.32 -12.64
CA ARG A 88 -6.54 -3.91 -13.96
C ARG A 88 -7.51 -5.11 -13.82
N PRO A 89 -8.13 -5.55 -14.91
CA PRO A 89 -9.07 -6.67 -14.88
C PRO A 89 -8.48 -7.99 -14.34
N ASP A 90 -7.18 -8.20 -14.49
CA ASP A 90 -6.45 -9.36 -13.99
C ASP A 90 -6.07 -9.28 -12.50
N GLY A 91 -6.42 -8.18 -11.82
CA GLY A 91 -6.10 -7.91 -10.43
C GLY A 91 -4.74 -7.24 -10.21
N SER A 92 -3.95 -7.01 -11.24
CA SER A 92 -2.72 -6.22 -11.12
C SER A 92 -3.01 -4.72 -10.95
N THR A 93 -2.02 -3.96 -10.48
CA THR A 93 -2.17 -2.53 -10.23
C THR A 93 -1.27 -1.68 -11.12
N TYR A 94 -1.72 -0.48 -11.47
CA TYR A 94 -0.85 0.60 -11.93
C TYR A 94 -0.21 1.28 -10.73
N HIS A 95 1.04 1.70 -10.86
CA HIS A 95 1.70 2.53 -9.83
C HIS A 95 1.09 3.94 -9.82
N THR A 96 1.12 4.63 -10.96
CA THR A 96 0.61 5.99 -11.14
C THR A 96 -0.54 5.96 -12.13
N PHE A 97 -1.59 6.73 -11.86
CA PHE A 97 -2.70 6.87 -12.81
C PHE A 97 -2.94 8.35 -13.11
N PHE A 98 -2.94 8.68 -14.39
CA PHE A 98 -3.17 10.03 -14.89
C PHE A 98 -4.63 10.22 -15.25
N MET A 99 -5.14 11.41 -14.95
CA MET A 99 -6.46 11.88 -15.32
C MET A 99 -6.33 13.07 -16.28
N ASN A 100 -7.33 13.31 -17.11
CA ASN A 100 -7.46 14.55 -17.86
C ASN A 100 -8.05 15.67 -16.97
N PRO A 101 -7.84 16.96 -17.29
CA PRO A 101 -8.39 18.06 -16.51
C PRO A 101 -9.92 18.06 -16.41
N ASP A 102 -10.62 17.45 -17.36
CA ASP A 102 -12.07 17.25 -17.33
C ASP A 102 -12.53 16.11 -16.41
N GLY A 103 -11.58 15.40 -15.78
CA GLY A 103 -11.85 14.30 -14.87
C GLY A 103 -11.98 12.92 -15.54
N THR A 104 -11.77 12.83 -16.84
CA THR A 104 -11.76 11.52 -17.53
C THR A 104 -10.42 10.79 -17.35
N PRO A 105 -10.42 9.44 -17.33
CA PRO A 105 -9.19 8.66 -17.25
C PRO A 105 -8.26 8.89 -18.45
N LYS A 106 -6.97 9.09 -18.20
CA LYS A 106 -5.92 9.24 -19.24
C LYS A 106 -5.11 7.96 -19.40
N GLY A 107 -4.76 7.29 -18.30
CA GLY A 107 -4.05 6.01 -18.33
C GLY A 107 -3.05 5.81 -17.19
N GLY A 108 -2.72 4.53 -16.97
CA GLY A 108 -1.75 4.11 -15.97
C GLY A 108 -0.31 4.21 -16.47
N ARG A 109 0.60 4.53 -15.55
CA ARG A 109 2.04 4.60 -15.77
C ARG A 109 2.81 4.14 -14.55
N THR A 110 4.14 4.09 -14.66
CA THR A 110 4.99 3.85 -13.50
C THR A 110 6.07 4.91 -13.35
N CYS A 111 6.44 5.18 -12.10
CA CYS A 111 7.66 5.89 -11.75
C CYS A 111 8.71 4.89 -11.25
N GLN A 112 8.34 3.98 -10.36
CA GLN A 112 9.24 3.08 -9.64
C GLN A 112 9.26 1.64 -10.17
N GLY A 113 8.22 1.18 -10.87
CA GLY A 113 8.22 -0.13 -11.54
C GLY A 113 9.09 -0.15 -12.80
N TYR A 114 9.24 -1.30 -13.42
CA TYR A 114 10.11 -1.49 -14.58
C TYR A 114 9.64 -0.71 -15.81
N LYS A 115 8.34 -0.79 -16.15
CA LYS A 115 7.69 -0.08 -17.26
C LYS A 115 6.20 0.15 -16.96
N ASP A 116 5.53 0.97 -17.78
CA ASP A 116 4.14 1.40 -17.53
C ASP A 116 3.13 0.26 -17.42
N ASP A 117 3.35 -0.84 -18.13
CA ASP A 117 2.49 -2.03 -18.12
C ASP A 117 3.05 -3.20 -17.30
N SER A 118 4.12 -2.97 -16.53
CA SER A 118 4.67 -3.95 -15.58
C SER A 118 3.92 -3.95 -14.24
N PHE A 119 4.41 -4.70 -13.27
CA PHE A 119 3.73 -5.01 -12.01
C PHE A 119 4.66 -4.72 -10.82
N TRP A 120 4.84 -3.45 -10.50
CA TRP A 120 5.67 -3.04 -9.38
C TRP A 120 5.19 -3.69 -8.07
N ALA A 121 6.04 -4.51 -7.45
CA ALA A 121 5.65 -5.40 -6.36
C ALA A 121 5.09 -4.66 -5.14
N ARG A 122 5.71 -3.55 -4.74
CA ARG A 122 5.24 -2.74 -3.62
C ARG A 122 3.94 -2.02 -3.96
N GLY A 123 3.75 -1.56 -5.20
CA GLY A 123 2.48 -1.00 -5.64
C GLY A 123 1.34 -2.01 -5.56
N GLN A 124 1.58 -3.25 -5.98
CA GLN A 124 0.62 -4.34 -5.82
C GLN A 124 0.32 -4.60 -4.34
N ALA A 125 1.33 -4.59 -3.48
CA ALA A 125 1.16 -4.76 -2.04
C ALA A 125 0.33 -3.63 -1.41
N TRP A 126 0.51 -2.38 -1.85
CA TRP A 126 -0.33 -1.24 -1.45
C TRP A 126 -1.78 -1.45 -1.85
N GLY A 127 -2.02 -1.97 -3.05
CA GLY A 127 -3.36 -2.31 -3.52
C GLY A 127 -4.02 -3.38 -2.66
N VAL A 128 -3.29 -4.44 -2.31
CA VAL A 128 -3.79 -5.52 -1.43
C VAL A 128 -4.09 -4.97 -0.04
N TYR A 129 -3.13 -4.39 0.65
CA TYR A 129 -3.34 -3.94 2.03
C TYR A 129 -4.33 -2.78 2.11
N GLY A 130 -4.24 -1.81 1.20
CA GLY A 130 -5.15 -0.68 1.16
C GLY A 130 -6.61 -1.08 0.92
N SER A 131 -6.86 -2.16 0.16
CA SER A 131 -8.21 -2.71 0.01
C SER A 131 -8.73 -3.30 1.32
N ALA A 132 -7.92 -4.03 2.08
CA ALA A 132 -8.31 -4.51 3.41
C ALA A 132 -8.67 -3.35 4.35
N ILE A 133 -7.84 -2.29 4.38
CA ILE A 133 -8.10 -1.10 5.20
C ILE A 133 -9.36 -0.36 4.72
N GLY A 134 -9.56 -0.26 3.40
CA GLY A 134 -10.76 0.34 2.83
C GLY A 134 -12.03 -0.34 3.33
N TYR A 135 -12.03 -1.67 3.40
CA TYR A 135 -13.13 -2.43 4.00
C TYR A 135 -13.30 -2.12 5.49
N THR A 136 -12.21 -2.05 6.24
CA THR A 136 -12.24 -1.74 7.69
C THR A 136 -13.00 -0.44 7.98
N TYR A 137 -12.84 0.59 7.13
CA TYR A 137 -13.49 1.88 7.33
C TYR A 137 -14.88 2.00 6.72
N THR A 138 -15.17 1.25 5.66
CA THR A 138 -16.39 1.46 4.86
C THR A 138 -17.39 0.32 4.93
N HIS A 139 -16.93 -0.91 5.20
CA HIS A 139 -17.70 -2.15 5.09
C HIS A 139 -18.36 -2.34 3.70
N ASP A 140 -17.77 -1.73 2.64
CA ASP A 140 -18.20 -1.95 1.26
C ASP A 140 -17.51 -3.20 0.70
N GLU A 141 -18.31 -4.21 0.35
CA GLU A 141 -17.84 -5.51 -0.17
C GLU A 141 -16.96 -5.40 -1.40
N LYS A 142 -17.06 -4.32 -2.16
CA LYS A 142 -16.17 -4.05 -3.31
C LYS A 142 -14.69 -4.08 -2.94
N PHE A 143 -14.36 -3.67 -1.71
CA PHE A 143 -12.97 -3.71 -1.24
C PHE A 143 -12.47 -5.13 -1.03
N LEU A 144 -13.29 -6.04 -0.49
CA LEU A 144 -12.92 -7.44 -0.35
C LEU A 144 -12.84 -8.14 -1.72
N ASP A 145 -13.70 -7.80 -2.66
CA ASP A 145 -13.63 -8.31 -4.03
C ASP A 145 -12.33 -7.89 -4.72
N VAL A 146 -11.95 -6.61 -4.57
CA VAL A 146 -10.68 -6.09 -5.11
C VAL A 146 -9.50 -6.72 -4.38
N PHE A 147 -9.57 -6.85 -3.05
CA PHE A 147 -8.56 -7.53 -2.24
C PHE A 147 -8.28 -8.94 -2.77
N ARG A 148 -9.34 -9.76 -2.95
CA ARG A 148 -9.21 -11.15 -3.44
C ARG A 148 -8.53 -11.20 -4.82
N LYS A 149 -8.92 -10.33 -5.75
CA LYS A 149 -8.34 -10.26 -7.09
C LYS A 149 -6.88 -9.83 -7.06
N ALA A 150 -6.57 -8.76 -6.32
CA ALA A 150 -5.22 -8.24 -6.20
C ALA A 150 -4.29 -9.23 -5.47
N LEU A 151 -4.79 -9.92 -4.44
CA LEU A 151 -4.07 -10.99 -3.74
C LEU A 151 -3.82 -12.19 -4.67
N ALA A 152 -4.82 -12.64 -5.41
CA ALA A 152 -4.67 -13.76 -6.35
C ALA A 152 -3.60 -13.46 -7.41
N PHE A 153 -3.59 -12.24 -7.96
CA PHE A 153 -2.54 -11.81 -8.88
C PHE A 153 -1.16 -11.84 -8.19
N TYR A 154 -1.03 -11.26 -7.01
CA TYR A 154 0.22 -11.23 -6.25
C TYR A 154 0.75 -12.65 -6.02
N LEU A 155 -0.08 -13.55 -5.50
CA LEU A 155 0.28 -14.94 -5.22
C LEU A 155 0.71 -15.71 -6.49
N SER A 156 0.10 -15.43 -7.64
CA SER A 156 0.42 -16.08 -8.91
C SER A 156 1.83 -15.75 -9.44
N ARG A 157 2.47 -14.73 -8.91
CA ARG A 157 3.80 -14.24 -9.31
C ARG A 157 4.89 -14.50 -8.28
N LEU A 158 4.53 -15.12 -7.14
CA LEU A 158 5.50 -15.38 -6.09
C LEU A 158 6.39 -16.59 -6.44
N PRO A 159 7.68 -16.50 -6.11
CA PRO A 159 8.57 -17.65 -6.07
C PRO A 159 8.28 -18.56 -4.85
N GLU A 160 9.00 -19.68 -4.78
CA GLU A 160 8.84 -20.65 -3.70
C GLU A 160 9.08 -20.03 -2.31
N ASP A 161 10.01 -19.08 -2.19
CA ASP A 161 10.30 -18.37 -0.94
C ASP A 161 9.29 -17.27 -0.58
N MET A 162 8.22 -17.09 -1.36
CA MET A 162 7.13 -16.13 -1.14
C MET A 162 7.54 -14.65 -1.21
N ILE A 163 8.75 -14.31 -1.65
CA ILE A 163 9.24 -12.93 -1.72
C ILE A 163 9.45 -12.54 -3.18
N PRO A 164 8.69 -11.58 -3.73
CA PRO A 164 8.76 -11.27 -5.16
C PRO A 164 10.02 -10.49 -5.54
N CYS A 165 10.34 -10.47 -6.83
CA CYS A 165 11.20 -9.45 -7.40
C CYS A 165 10.56 -8.06 -7.23
N TRP A 166 11.36 -6.99 -7.28
CA TRP A 166 10.93 -5.60 -7.14
C TRP A 166 9.84 -5.20 -8.15
N ASP A 167 9.84 -5.83 -9.30
CA ASP A 167 8.76 -5.81 -10.28
C ASP A 167 8.39 -7.26 -10.64
N MET A 168 7.12 -7.59 -10.50
CA MET A 168 6.60 -8.95 -10.64
C MET A 168 6.46 -9.40 -12.11
N LEU A 169 6.93 -8.59 -13.05
CA LEU A 169 7.18 -9.00 -14.43
C LEU A 169 8.32 -10.03 -14.49
N PHE A 170 9.27 -9.93 -13.57
CA PHE A 170 10.46 -10.76 -13.54
C PHE A 170 10.23 -12.08 -12.82
N ALA A 171 10.73 -13.15 -13.41
CA ALA A 171 10.79 -14.46 -12.75
C ALA A 171 11.93 -14.49 -11.70
N PRO A 172 11.85 -15.35 -10.70
CA PRO A 172 12.86 -15.48 -9.65
C PRO A 172 14.29 -15.70 -10.18
N GLU A 173 14.41 -16.41 -11.29
CA GLU A 173 15.69 -16.79 -11.91
C GLU A 173 16.31 -15.65 -12.73
N SER A 174 15.64 -14.54 -12.87
CA SER A 174 16.11 -13.39 -13.67
C SER A 174 17.34 -12.69 -13.11
N GLY A 175 17.66 -12.92 -11.81
CA GLY A 175 18.72 -12.20 -11.11
C GLY A 175 18.31 -10.78 -10.71
N GLU A 176 17.06 -10.39 -10.91
CA GLU A 176 16.54 -9.10 -10.48
C GLU A 176 16.40 -9.03 -8.94
N PRO A 177 16.62 -7.85 -8.34
CA PRO A 177 16.54 -7.71 -6.89
C PRO A 177 15.15 -8.01 -6.35
N ARG A 178 15.11 -8.47 -5.10
CA ARG A 178 13.86 -8.70 -4.37
C ARG A 178 13.31 -7.39 -3.79
N ASP A 179 12.03 -7.40 -3.46
CA ASP A 179 11.44 -6.39 -2.58
C ASP A 179 10.74 -7.09 -1.40
N SER A 180 11.52 -7.34 -0.36
CA SER A 180 11.03 -7.96 0.89
C SER A 180 9.94 -7.14 1.57
N SER A 181 9.96 -5.81 1.39
CA SER A 181 8.96 -4.92 1.99
C SER A 181 7.56 -5.22 1.48
N SER A 182 7.42 -5.62 0.21
CA SER A 182 6.09 -5.93 -0.37
C SER A 182 5.43 -7.13 0.30
N ALA A 183 6.20 -8.17 0.65
CA ALA A 183 5.67 -9.34 1.36
C ALA A 183 5.24 -9.00 2.79
N ALA A 184 5.99 -8.14 3.50
CA ALA A 184 5.60 -7.65 4.82
C ALA A 184 4.28 -6.87 4.77
N ILE A 185 4.09 -6.01 3.76
CA ILE A 185 2.87 -5.23 3.54
C ILE A 185 1.68 -6.16 3.24
N VAL A 186 1.86 -7.14 2.35
CA VAL A 186 0.79 -8.11 2.02
C VAL A 186 0.43 -8.96 3.23
N ALA A 187 1.40 -9.36 4.06
CA ALA A 187 1.12 -10.07 5.31
C ALA A 187 0.23 -9.26 6.26
N CYS A 188 0.46 -7.93 6.38
CA CYS A 188 -0.44 -7.05 7.13
C CYS A 188 -1.85 -7.03 6.53
N GLY A 189 -1.97 -6.93 5.20
CA GLY A 189 -3.25 -6.94 4.50
C GLY A 189 -4.03 -8.24 4.70
N LEU A 190 -3.35 -9.40 4.63
CA LEU A 190 -3.94 -10.72 4.89
C LEU A 190 -4.48 -10.82 6.32
N LEU A 191 -3.69 -10.37 7.31
CA LEU A 191 -4.09 -10.39 8.72
C LEU A 191 -5.21 -9.41 9.03
N GLU A 192 -5.30 -8.28 8.33
CA GLU A 192 -6.42 -7.35 8.46
C GLU A 192 -7.70 -7.91 7.84
N ALA A 193 -7.64 -8.34 6.58
CA ALA A 193 -8.80 -8.86 5.86
C ALA A 193 -9.38 -10.14 6.50
N ALA A 194 -8.53 -10.97 7.11
CA ALA A 194 -8.96 -12.19 7.83
C ALA A 194 -9.92 -11.93 9.00
N LYS A 195 -10.10 -10.68 9.44
CA LYS A 195 -11.06 -10.31 10.49
C LYS A 195 -12.51 -10.26 9.99
N TYR A 196 -12.72 -10.22 8.68
CA TYR A 196 -13.98 -9.83 8.05
C TYR A 196 -14.59 -10.91 7.15
N VAL A 197 -14.00 -12.09 7.10
CA VAL A 197 -14.45 -13.20 6.26
C VAL A 197 -14.75 -14.44 7.11
N ASP A 198 -15.31 -15.48 6.50
CA ASP A 198 -15.54 -16.73 7.23
C ASP A 198 -14.23 -17.39 7.70
N GLU A 199 -14.32 -18.28 8.68
CA GLU A 199 -13.14 -18.88 9.31
C GLU A 199 -12.28 -19.71 8.34
N THR A 200 -12.89 -20.27 7.29
CA THR A 200 -12.16 -21.07 6.30
C THR A 200 -11.23 -20.18 5.49
N GLU A 201 -11.74 -19.08 4.94
CA GLU A 201 -10.98 -18.10 4.19
C GLU A 201 -9.97 -17.38 5.10
N ALA A 202 -10.38 -17.01 6.31
CA ALA A 202 -9.53 -16.38 7.31
C ALA A 202 -8.33 -17.26 7.71
N ALA A 203 -8.54 -18.57 7.90
CA ALA A 203 -7.46 -19.51 8.21
C ALA A 203 -6.46 -19.66 7.06
N GLN A 204 -6.93 -19.65 5.82
CA GLN A 204 -6.06 -19.65 4.64
C GLN A 204 -5.19 -18.39 4.59
N TRP A 205 -5.78 -17.20 4.78
CA TRP A 205 -5.04 -15.95 4.75
C TRP A 205 -4.04 -15.82 5.91
N ARG A 206 -4.42 -16.24 7.11
CA ARG A 206 -3.49 -16.31 8.24
C ARG A 206 -2.32 -17.27 7.98
N THR A 207 -2.58 -18.38 7.29
CA THR A 207 -1.53 -19.33 6.90
C THR A 207 -0.56 -18.72 5.91
N LEU A 208 -1.06 -18.07 4.85
CA LEU A 208 -0.23 -17.36 3.87
C LEU A 208 0.61 -16.27 4.52
N ALA A 209 0.04 -15.45 5.41
CA ALA A 209 0.78 -14.43 6.15
C ALA A 209 1.92 -15.05 7.00
N ARG A 210 1.65 -16.17 7.70
CA ARG A 210 2.70 -16.88 8.46
C ARG A 210 3.81 -17.43 7.57
N GLN A 211 3.48 -17.96 6.39
CA GLN A 211 4.49 -18.46 5.44
C GLN A 211 5.39 -17.33 4.94
N MET A 212 4.82 -16.17 4.53
CA MET A 212 5.59 -15.00 4.14
C MET A 212 6.50 -14.52 5.28
N LEU A 213 5.96 -14.39 6.49
CA LEU A 213 6.72 -13.93 7.66
C LEU A 213 7.81 -14.92 8.09
N ALA A 214 7.56 -16.23 7.97
CA ALA A 214 8.56 -17.24 8.23
C ALA A 214 9.73 -17.15 7.24
N SER A 215 9.44 -16.94 5.95
CA SER A 215 10.47 -16.72 4.94
C SER A 215 11.25 -15.43 5.20
N LEU A 216 10.56 -14.33 5.50
CA LEU A 216 11.21 -13.06 5.85
C LEU A 216 12.13 -13.23 7.06
N ALA A 217 11.68 -13.88 8.11
CA ALA A 217 12.46 -14.11 9.33
C ALA A 217 13.69 -15.00 9.10
N ALA A 218 13.56 -16.03 8.26
CA ALA A 218 14.64 -16.99 8.01
C ALA A 218 15.73 -16.42 7.07
N ASN A 219 15.33 -15.68 6.03
CA ASN A 219 16.19 -15.37 4.90
C ASN A 219 16.46 -13.88 4.69
N TYR A 220 15.59 -13.01 5.22
CA TYR A 220 15.60 -11.56 4.93
C TYR A 220 15.76 -10.68 6.17
N ALA A 221 15.56 -11.21 7.37
CA ALA A 221 15.76 -10.45 8.61
C ALA A 221 17.24 -10.31 8.95
N VAL A 222 17.61 -9.15 9.50
CA VAL A 222 18.94 -8.89 10.03
C VAL A 222 19.22 -9.85 11.20
N LYS A 223 20.35 -10.53 11.15
CA LYS A 223 20.73 -11.49 12.21
C LYS A 223 21.11 -10.75 13.50
N PRO A 224 20.74 -11.29 14.68
CA PRO A 224 21.16 -10.72 15.96
C PRO A 224 22.67 -10.50 16.02
N GLY A 225 23.09 -9.33 16.51
CA GLY A 225 24.51 -8.97 16.62
C GLY A 225 25.14 -8.39 15.35
N THR A 226 24.40 -8.29 14.24
CA THR A 226 24.86 -7.57 13.05
C THR A 226 24.76 -6.06 13.30
N LEU A 227 25.82 -5.33 13.02
CA LEU A 227 25.82 -3.87 13.04
C LEU A 227 25.04 -3.38 11.82
N GLY A 228 23.96 -2.63 12.05
CA GLY A 228 23.12 -2.08 11.00
C GLY A 228 21.93 -1.34 11.60
N SER A 229 21.26 -0.52 10.80
CA SER A 229 20.15 0.33 11.24
C SER A 229 18.76 -0.21 10.89
N GLY A 230 18.68 -1.30 10.11
CA GLY A 230 17.41 -1.88 9.65
C GLY A 230 17.10 -3.24 10.28
N GLN A 231 15.89 -3.72 10.09
CA GLN A 231 15.43 -5.05 10.55
C GLN A 231 15.22 -6.00 9.36
N LEU A 232 14.84 -5.49 8.19
CA LEU A 232 14.51 -6.27 7.02
C LEU A 232 15.42 -5.88 5.85
N LEU A 233 16.18 -6.86 5.34
CA LEU A 233 17.10 -6.72 4.21
C LEU A 233 16.38 -6.94 2.87
N HIS A 234 17.07 -6.62 1.77
CA HIS A 234 16.64 -6.91 0.40
C HIS A 234 15.33 -6.22 0.01
N GLY A 235 15.11 -5.02 0.54
CA GLY A 235 14.07 -4.11 0.05
C GLY A 235 14.57 -3.33 -1.16
N THR A 236 13.70 -3.10 -2.14
CA THR A 236 14.03 -2.26 -3.30
C THR A 236 13.07 -1.08 -3.37
N TYR A 237 13.59 0.13 -3.06
CA TYR A 237 12.82 1.36 -3.20
C TYR A 237 12.43 1.58 -4.67
N SER A 238 13.41 1.62 -5.55
CA SER A 238 13.25 1.69 -6.99
C SER A 238 14.55 1.30 -7.68
N LYS A 239 14.44 0.73 -8.88
CA LYS A 239 15.57 0.42 -9.75
C LYS A 239 15.38 1.13 -11.08
N LYS A 240 16.42 1.81 -11.57
CA LYS A 240 16.39 2.48 -12.86
C LYS A 240 16.23 1.46 -13.99
N SER A 241 15.34 1.76 -14.91
CA SER A 241 15.15 1.03 -16.15
C SER A 241 15.12 2.00 -17.33
N PRO A 242 15.23 1.52 -18.59
CA PRO A 242 15.04 2.38 -19.75
C PRO A 242 13.64 2.97 -19.89
N TYR A 243 12.67 2.48 -19.13
CA TYR A 243 11.24 2.75 -19.31
C TYR A 243 10.60 3.50 -18.14
N ASN A 244 11.26 3.62 -16.99
CA ASN A 244 10.73 4.33 -15.83
C ASN A 244 11.40 5.68 -15.61
N THR A 245 10.82 6.48 -14.72
CA THR A 245 11.30 7.83 -14.41
C THR A 245 11.89 7.95 -13.01
N CYS A 246 12.20 6.82 -12.35
CA CYS A 246 12.67 6.86 -10.97
C CYS A 246 14.03 7.55 -10.83
N THR A 247 14.14 8.36 -9.80
CA THR A 247 15.34 8.97 -9.24
C THR A 247 15.00 9.38 -7.81
N PRO A 248 15.75 9.01 -6.79
CA PRO A 248 16.96 8.17 -6.80
C PRO A 248 16.66 6.67 -6.92
N GLU A 249 17.70 5.88 -7.14
CA GLU A 249 17.67 4.42 -6.97
C GLU A 249 17.90 4.04 -5.51
N GLY A 250 17.30 2.92 -5.11
CA GLY A 250 17.52 2.26 -3.83
C GLY A 250 17.26 0.77 -4.03
N VAL A 251 18.32 -0.01 -4.17
CA VAL A 251 18.29 -1.43 -4.50
C VAL A 251 18.99 -2.22 -3.42
N ASP A 252 18.36 -3.30 -2.96
CA ASP A 252 18.93 -4.21 -1.97
C ASP A 252 19.26 -3.53 -0.62
N GLU A 253 18.30 -2.80 -0.09
CA GLU A 253 18.45 -1.95 1.10
C GLU A 253 17.52 -2.39 2.23
N CYS A 254 17.79 -1.87 3.45
CA CYS A 254 16.78 -1.77 4.51
C CYS A 254 15.93 -0.51 4.26
N THR A 255 14.62 -0.66 4.28
CA THR A 255 13.71 0.46 4.11
C THR A 255 12.85 0.66 5.36
N SER A 256 12.58 1.91 5.73
CA SER A 256 11.82 2.21 6.94
C SER A 256 10.39 1.62 6.91
N TRP A 257 9.76 1.57 5.75
CA TRP A 257 8.45 0.93 5.60
C TRP A 257 8.55 -0.60 5.63
N GLY A 258 9.62 -1.20 5.09
CA GLY A 258 9.90 -2.64 5.22
C GLY A 258 9.99 -3.05 6.68
N ASP A 259 10.79 -2.33 7.46
CA ASP A 259 10.93 -2.54 8.89
C ASP A 259 9.59 -2.34 9.63
N TYR A 260 8.88 -1.25 9.31
CA TYR A 260 7.61 -0.95 9.95
C TYR A 260 6.57 -2.06 9.73
N PHE A 261 6.32 -2.44 8.47
CA PHE A 261 5.29 -3.45 8.16
C PHE A 261 5.70 -4.85 8.59
N TYR A 262 7.00 -5.17 8.61
CA TYR A 262 7.48 -6.41 9.18
C TYR A 262 7.18 -6.49 10.68
N MET A 263 7.49 -5.44 11.44
CA MET A 263 7.16 -5.36 12.87
C MET A 263 5.63 -5.36 13.10
N GLU A 264 4.86 -4.64 12.29
CA GLU A 264 3.40 -4.63 12.38
C GLU A 264 2.83 -6.04 12.20
N ALA A 265 3.25 -6.74 11.13
CA ALA A 265 2.74 -8.09 10.83
C ALA A 265 3.09 -9.09 11.95
N LEU A 266 4.31 -9.04 12.49
CA LEU A 266 4.72 -9.85 13.64
C LEU A 266 3.89 -9.52 14.90
N THR A 267 3.62 -8.24 15.13
CA THR A 267 2.81 -7.81 16.27
C THR A 267 1.37 -8.32 16.13
N ARG A 268 0.79 -8.25 14.94
CA ARG A 268 -0.55 -8.79 14.63
C ARG A 268 -0.68 -10.31 14.86
N LEU A 269 0.42 -11.07 14.75
CA LEU A 269 0.43 -12.50 15.06
C LEU A 269 0.51 -12.80 16.56
N THR A 270 1.03 -11.88 17.35
CA THR A 270 1.39 -12.13 18.76
C THR A 270 0.50 -11.39 19.75
N LYS A 271 -0.25 -10.39 19.30
CA LYS A 271 -1.09 -9.54 20.13
C LYS A 271 -2.40 -9.21 19.40
N ASP A 272 -3.42 -8.86 20.16
CA ASP A 272 -4.59 -8.19 19.61
C ASP A 272 -4.15 -6.85 19.00
N TRP A 273 -4.50 -6.66 17.75
CA TRP A 273 -4.09 -5.50 16.98
C TRP A 273 -5.27 -4.59 16.66
N GLU A 274 -5.16 -3.35 17.09
CA GLU A 274 -5.97 -2.25 16.58
C GLU A 274 -5.15 -1.44 15.57
N MET A 275 -5.78 -0.98 14.51
CA MET A 275 -5.12 -0.15 13.52
C MET A 275 -4.82 1.25 14.08
N TYR A 276 -3.56 1.63 14.10
CA TYR A 276 -3.11 2.89 14.69
C TYR A 276 -2.94 4.02 13.67
N TRP A 277 -3.21 3.76 12.41
CA TRP A 277 -3.05 4.71 11.30
C TRP A 277 -4.15 4.53 10.26
#